data_84dde2fec3901e6cf8c3b53a6d379cbf
#
_entry.id   84dde2fec3901e6cf8c3b53a6d379cbf
#
_cell.length_a   1.000
_cell.length_b   1.000
_cell.length_c   1.000
_cell.angle_alpha   90.00
_cell.angle_beta   90.00
_cell.angle_gamma   90.00
#
_symmetry.space_group_name_H-M   'P 1'
#
loop_
_entity.id
_entity.type
_entity.pdbx_description
1 polymer ?
#
loop_
_entity_poly.entity_id
_entity_poly.type
_entity_poly.pdbx_seq_one_letter_code
_entity_poly.pdbx_strand_id
1 'polypeptide(L)'
;MRGRGVKKIIFPTDFNLILDRVSNIDAVSYRETRNYVNGAVSHLSPYISRGVISTKFVYNELIKRGLPAERILKFVQELAWRDYWQLVWKEKEEAINYDIKNKQEPVISYGVSSALHTAKTGIKAIDKAVKDLYKTGYLHNHLRMYIASIACNIGKNYWKKPAQWMYYHLLDADWASNALSWQWVAGSNSKKKYYANQENINTYCHGHQKSSFLDVSYDDFEDLPVPDVLLTSTMLRLITPLPKNKKITVNPKLPTLIYNFYNLDPLWKKELTLNRILLLEPSIFKKYPVSKKTLDFVLSLAKNIQGVQVFVGEFDELVKEYSLDRIRFKEHPLNKHYKGIEEQRDWMFSTKGYYPSFFSFWKKCKKELKF
;
A
#
# COMPACT_ATOMS: atom_id res chain seq x y z
N MET A 1 -18.05 -1.25 -32.48
CA MET A 1 -16.72 -1.40 -31.81
C MET A 1 -16.80 -2.53 -30.79
N ARG A 2 -16.08 -3.64 -31.01
CA ARG A 2 -16.13 -4.80 -30.13
C ARG A 2 -15.52 -4.41 -28.78
N GLY A 3 -16.28 -4.51 -27.69
CA GLY A 3 -15.83 -4.24 -26.34
C GLY A 3 -14.60 -5.10 -26.00
N ARG A 4 -13.45 -4.45 -25.79
CA ARG A 4 -12.28 -5.13 -25.21
C ARG A 4 -12.67 -5.56 -23.80
N GLY A 5 -12.90 -6.85 -23.61
CA GLY A 5 -13.15 -7.43 -22.30
C GLY A 5 -12.09 -6.95 -21.33
N VAL A 6 -12.50 -6.53 -20.14
CA VAL A 6 -11.60 -6.10 -19.05
C VAL A 6 -10.63 -7.24 -18.78
N LYS A 7 -9.35 -7.10 -19.19
CA LYS A 7 -8.32 -8.09 -18.93
C LYS A 7 -8.25 -8.29 -17.41
N LYS A 8 -8.41 -9.54 -16.98
CA LYS A 8 -8.27 -9.92 -15.57
C LYS A 8 -6.87 -9.54 -15.09
N ILE A 9 -6.78 -8.61 -14.14
CA ILE A 9 -5.49 -8.23 -13.54
C ILE A 9 -4.98 -9.44 -12.75
N ILE A 10 -3.80 -9.94 -13.13
CA ILE A 10 -3.10 -11.02 -12.45
C ILE A 10 -1.81 -10.46 -11.87
N PHE A 11 -1.47 -10.86 -10.64
CA PHE A 11 -0.23 -10.51 -9.97
C PHE A 11 0.65 -11.76 -9.87
N PRO A 12 1.56 -12.00 -10.85
CA PRO A 12 2.49 -13.12 -10.80
C PRO A 12 3.41 -12.99 -9.60
N THR A 13 3.85 -14.13 -9.06
CA THR A 13 4.79 -14.18 -7.94
C THR A 13 6.17 -14.67 -8.34
N ASP A 14 6.37 -15.11 -9.57
CA ASP A 14 7.67 -15.40 -10.15
C ASP A 14 8.45 -14.10 -10.38
N PHE A 15 9.74 -14.08 -9.99
CA PHE A 15 10.55 -12.86 -10.03
C PHE A 15 10.83 -12.38 -11.46
N ASN A 16 11.03 -13.29 -12.41
CA ASN A 16 11.27 -12.93 -13.81
C ASN A 16 10.04 -12.26 -14.42
N LEU A 17 8.84 -12.79 -14.13
CA LEU A 17 7.58 -12.16 -14.57
C LEU A 17 7.35 -10.79 -13.92
N ILE A 18 7.87 -10.57 -12.72
CA ILE A 18 7.86 -9.24 -12.07
C ILE A 18 8.81 -8.29 -12.80
N LEU A 19 10.02 -8.74 -13.16
CA LEU A 19 10.97 -7.96 -13.95
C LEU A 19 10.42 -7.62 -15.33
N ASP A 20 9.77 -8.57 -16.01
CA ASP A 20 9.08 -8.32 -17.29
C ASP A 20 8.02 -7.23 -17.16
N ARG A 21 7.28 -7.20 -16.03
CA ARG A 21 6.31 -6.13 -15.77
C ARG A 21 6.99 -4.78 -15.60
N VAL A 22 8.15 -4.71 -14.93
CA VAL A 22 8.94 -3.48 -14.81
C VAL A 22 9.41 -3.00 -16.18
N SER A 23 9.93 -3.89 -17.03
CA SER A 23 10.41 -3.57 -18.37
C SER A 23 9.30 -3.03 -19.28
N ASN A 24 8.05 -3.45 -19.06
CA ASN A 24 6.88 -3.08 -19.85
C ASN A 24 6.06 -1.90 -19.27
N ILE A 25 6.61 -1.12 -18.33
CA ILE A 25 5.91 0.06 -17.79
C ILE A 25 5.71 1.11 -18.91
N ASP A 26 4.47 1.52 -19.12
CA ASP A 26 4.15 2.69 -19.93
C ASP A 26 4.12 3.96 -19.06
N ALA A 27 5.31 4.45 -18.72
CA ALA A 27 5.46 5.64 -17.88
C ALA A 27 5.07 6.92 -18.62
N VAL A 28 5.05 6.89 -19.95
CA VAL A 28 4.68 8.05 -20.80
C VAL A 28 3.17 8.27 -20.77
N SER A 29 2.38 7.26 -21.11
CA SER A 29 0.92 7.37 -21.10
C SER A 29 0.36 7.46 -19.67
N TYR A 30 1.13 7.05 -18.67
CA TYR A 30 0.76 7.15 -17.26
C TYR A 30 0.37 8.57 -16.86
N ARG A 31 1.11 9.58 -17.30
CA ARG A 31 0.86 10.99 -16.97
C ARG A 31 -0.59 11.41 -17.25
N GLU A 32 -1.12 11.03 -18.40
CA GLU A 32 -2.42 11.47 -18.89
C GLU A 32 -3.56 10.55 -18.45
N THR A 33 -3.27 9.26 -18.33
CA THR A 33 -4.31 8.23 -18.17
C THR A 33 -4.41 7.64 -16.77
N ARG A 34 -3.46 7.90 -15.87
CA ARG A 34 -3.39 7.25 -14.54
C ARG A 34 -4.65 7.40 -13.68
N ASN A 35 -5.48 8.40 -13.94
CA ASN A 35 -6.70 8.63 -13.19
C ASN A 35 -7.86 7.73 -13.67
N TYR A 36 -7.84 7.27 -14.92
CA TYR A 36 -8.83 6.37 -15.46
C TYR A 36 -8.60 4.94 -14.96
N VAL A 37 -9.67 4.22 -14.62
CA VAL A 37 -9.58 2.84 -14.11
C VAL A 37 -8.96 1.85 -15.09
N ASN A 38 -8.96 2.17 -16.38
CA ASN A 38 -8.32 1.41 -17.46
C ASN A 38 -7.05 2.09 -17.99
N GLY A 39 -6.53 3.12 -17.31
CA GLY A 39 -5.35 3.86 -17.70
C GLY A 39 -4.05 3.04 -17.60
N ALA A 40 -2.96 3.66 -18.04
CA ALA A 40 -1.62 3.04 -18.07
C ALA A 40 -0.98 2.97 -16.67
N VAL A 41 -1.60 2.23 -15.74
CA VAL A 41 -1.05 2.00 -14.40
C VAL A 41 -0.12 0.79 -14.40
N SER A 42 0.99 0.87 -13.67
CA SER A 42 2.05 -0.14 -13.72
C SER A 42 1.69 -1.45 -13.00
N HIS A 43 0.76 -1.41 -12.05
CA HIS A 43 0.44 -2.53 -11.16
C HIS A 43 1.66 -3.09 -10.37
N LEU A 44 2.66 -2.23 -10.07
CA LEU A 44 3.86 -2.62 -9.34
C LEU A 44 3.72 -2.46 -7.82
N SER A 45 2.67 -1.80 -7.35
CA SER A 45 2.49 -1.50 -5.93
C SER A 45 2.60 -2.73 -5.01
N PRO A 46 2.08 -3.94 -5.34
CA PRO A 46 2.23 -5.11 -4.49
C PRO A 46 3.69 -5.54 -4.30
N TYR A 47 4.50 -5.43 -5.34
CA TYR A 47 5.91 -5.84 -5.31
C TYR A 47 6.79 -4.83 -4.60
N ILE A 48 6.52 -3.53 -4.78
CA ILE A 48 7.23 -2.46 -4.08
C ILE A 48 6.88 -2.49 -2.58
N SER A 49 5.60 -2.64 -2.24
CA SER A 49 5.17 -2.72 -0.84
C SER A 49 5.74 -3.93 -0.10
N ARG A 50 5.93 -5.04 -0.81
CA ARG A 50 6.57 -6.24 -0.24
C ARG A 50 8.09 -6.18 -0.29
N GLY A 51 8.69 -5.11 -0.84
CA GLY A 51 10.13 -4.97 -0.95
C GLY A 51 10.79 -6.02 -1.85
N VAL A 52 10.04 -6.60 -2.79
CA VAL A 52 10.60 -7.50 -3.83
C VAL A 52 11.45 -6.69 -4.81
N ILE A 53 10.99 -5.50 -5.13
CA ILE A 53 11.68 -4.46 -5.89
C ILE A 53 11.55 -3.14 -5.16
N SER A 54 12.55 -2.25 -5.30
CA SER A 54 12.51 -0.91 -4.71
C SER A 54 11.99 0.14 -5.69
N THR A 55 11.60 1.30 -5.18
CA THR A 55 11.31 2.50 -5.98
C THR A 55 12.53 2.92 -6.80
N LYS A 56 13.73 2.81 -6.22
CA LYS A 56 15.00 3.07 -6.88
C LYS A 56 15.27 2.10 -8.03
N PHE A 57 15.00 0.80 -7.84
CA PHE A 57 15.12 -0.18 -8.89
C PHE A 57 14.24 0.19 -10.10
N VAL A 58 12.97 0.49 -9.87
CA VAL A 58 12.04 0.91 -10.93
C VAL A 58 12.50 2.19 -11.62
N TYR A 59 12.96 3.19 -10.84
CA TYR A 59 13.49 4.42 -11.38
C TYR A 59 14.71 4.17 -12.29
N ASN A 60 15.67 3.38 -11.85
CA ASN A 60 16.88 3.05 -12.62
C ASN A 60 16.54 2.32 -13.93
N GLU A 61 15.56 1.42 -13.92
CA GLU A 61 15.10 0.73 -15.14
C GLU A 61 14.47 1.70 -16.14
N LEU A 62 13.74 2.71 -15.68
CA LEU A 62 13.20 3.76 -16.55
C LEU A 62 14.32 4.62 -17.16
N ILE A 63 15.33 4.99 -16.38
CA ILE A 63 16.48 5.77 -16.87
C ILE A 63 17.25 4.99 -17.93
N LYS A 64 17.52 3.70 -17.72
CA LYS A 64 18.18 2.83 -18.71
C LYS A 64 17.46 2.80 -20.07
N ARG A 65 16.13 3.02 -20.08
CA ARG A 65 15.33 3.04 -21.32
C ARG A 65 15.52 4.32 -22.14
N GLY A 66 16.22 5.34 -21.63
CA GLY A 66 16.48 6.60 -22.33
C GLY A 66 15.21 7.41 -22.64
N LEU A 67 14.16 7.28 -21.84
CA LEU A 67 12.92 8.02 -22.05
C LEU A 67 13.09 9.50 -21.68
N PRO A 68 12.47 10.44 -22.43
CA PRO A 68 12.54 11.86 -22.11
C PRO A 68 12.05 12.17 -20.71
N ALA A 69 12.85 12.93 -19.97
CA ALA A 69 12.64 13.26 -18.57
C ALA A 69 11.22 13.79 -18.28
N GLU A 70 10.79 14.77 -19.06
CA GLU A 70 9.49 15.42 -18.91
C GLU A 70 8.32 14.47 -19.11
N ARG A 71 8.50 13.38 -19.86
CA ARG A 71 7.49 12.38 -20.11
C ARG A 71 7.31 11.41 -18.95
N ILE A 72 8.39 11.08 -18.24
CA ILE A 72 8.36 10.10 -17.13
C ILE A 72 8.32 10.77 -15.75
N LEU A 73 8.54 12.09 -15.67
CA LEU A 73 8.63 12.84 -14.41
C LEU A 73 7.43 12.61 -13.50
N LYS A 74 6.21 12.52 -14.07
CA LYS A 74 5.02 12.29 -13.27
C LYS A 74 5.00 10.89 -12.65
N PHE A 75 5.46 9.88 -13.37
CA PHE A 75 5.57 8.52 -12.83
C PHE A 75 6.61 8.45 -11.69
N VAL A 76 7.77 9.07 -11.90
CA VAL A 76 8.84 9.16 -10.87
C VAL A 76 8.34 9.91 -9.63
N GLN A 77 7.56 10.97 -9.81
CA GLN A 77 6.93 11.67 -8.68
C GLN A 77 5.99 10.77 -7.87
N GLU A 78 5.22 9.90 -8.53
CA GLU A 78 4.33 8.95 -7.82
C GLU A 78 5.12 7.85 -7.09
N LEU A 79 6.29 7.43 -7.61
CA LEU A 79 7.22 6.57 -6.86
C LEU A 79 7.76 7.31 -5.62
N ALA A 80 8.09 8.60 -5.76
CA ALA A 80 8.59 9.42 -4.66
C ALA A 80 7.54 9.61 -3.54
N TRP A 81 6.25 9.66 -3.88
CA TRP A 81 5.17 9.68 -2.88
C TRP A 81 5.22 8.48 -1.95
N ARG A 82 5.53 7.29 -2.47
CA ARG A 82 5.64 6.08 -1.65
C ARG A 82 6.81 6.17 -0.67
N ASP A 83 7.98 6.62 -1.13
CA ASP A 83 9.13 6.84 -0.24
C ASP A 83 8.83 7.91 0.81
N TYR A 84 8.17 8.99 0.42
CA TYR A 84 7.75 10.05 1.34
C TYR A 84 6.83 9.51 2.46
N TRP A 85 5.84 8.68 2.14
CA TRP A 85 4.97 8.10 3.16
C TRP A 85 5.73 7.18 4.12
N GLN A 86 6.71 6.44 3.62
CA GLN A 86 7.58 5.63 4.47
C GLN A 86 8.48 6.48 5.38
N LEU A 87 9.00 7.62 4.88
CA LEU A 87 9.75 8.57 5.71
C LEU A 87 8.87 9.20 6.80
N VAL A 88 7.61 9.54 6.47
CA VAL A 88 6.65 10.02 7.46
C VAL A 88 6.39 8.95 8.53
N TRP A 89 6.23 7.68 8.15
CA TRP A 89 6.05 6.61 9.13
C TRP A 89 7.29 6.43 10.00
N LYS A 90 8.48 6.45 9.42
CA LYS A 90 9.76 6.34 10.14
C LYS A 90 9.90 7.44 11.20
N GLU A 91 9.46 8.65 10.89
CA GLU A 91 9.53 9.81 11.81
C GLU A 91 8.41 9.83 12.84
N LYS A 92 7.18 9.56 12.40
CA LYS A 92 5.99 9.69 13.25
C LYS A 92 5.63 8.42 14.00
N GLU A 93 6.20 7.28 13.63
CA GLU A 93 6.00 5.99 14.29
C GLU A 93 4.53 5.66 14.54
N GLU A 94 4.16 5.50 15.80
CA GLU A 94 2.77 5.21 16.22
C GLU A 94 1.80 6.35 15.93
N ALA A 95 2.29 7.58 15.84
CA ALA A 95 1.44 8.74 15.61
C ALA A 95 0.71 8.68 14.27
N ILE A 96 1.20 7.92 13.27
CA ILE A 96 0.44 7.72 12.01
C ILE A 96 -0.88 6.98 12.21
N ASN A 97 -1.10 6.36 13.36
CA ASN A 97 -2.34 5.67 13.71
C ASN A 97 -3.43 6.61 14.25
N TYR A 98 -3.14 7.90 14.33
CA TYR A 98 -4.01 8.94 14.85
C TYR A 98 -4.01 10.13 13.88
N ASP A 99 -4.91 11.08 14.09
CA ASP A 99 -4.98 12.30 13.29
C ASP A 99 -3.67 13.09 13.42
N ILE A 100 -2.94 13.27 12.31
CA ILE A 100 -1.58 13.82 12.36
C ILE A 100 -1.56 15.36 12.48
N LYS A 101 -2.45 16.05 11.76
CA LYS A 101 -2.43 17.51 11.68
C LYS A 101 -3.68 18.15 12.27
N ASN A 102 -4.84 17.66 11.88
CA ASN A 102 -6.12 18.20 12.27
C ASN A 102 -7.01 17.06 12.75
N LYS A 103 -7.85 17.30 13.74
CA LYS A 103 -8.88 16.36 14.15
C LYS A 103 -9.86 16.16 13.00
N GLN A 104 -10.19 14.91 12.68
CA GLN A 104 -11.23 14.62 11.70
C GLN A 104 -12.61 15.00 12.30
N GLU A 105 -13.29 15.92 11.67
CA GLU A 105 -14.64 16.34 12.06
C GLU A 105 -15.52 16.62 10.83
N PRO A 106 -16.85 16.35 10.88
CA PRO A 106 -17.53 15.62 11.94
C PRO A 106 -17.30 14.10 11.85
N VAL A 107 -17.37 13.41 12.98
CA VAL A 107 -17.34 11.94 13.08
C VAL A 107 -18.60 11.48 13.81
N ILE A 108 -19.39 10.60 13.19
CA ILE A 108 -20.59 10.00 13.80
C ILE A 108 -20.43 8.50 14.09
N SER A 109 -19.41 7.85 13.51
CA SER A 109 -19.14 6.43 13.72
C SER A 109 -17.66 6.11 13.65
N TYR A 110 -17.23 5.14 14.44
CA TYR A 110 -15.87 4.59 14.44
C TYR A 110 -15.77 3.21 13.76
N GLY A 111 -16.86 2.74 13.14
CA GLY A 111 -16.91 1.49 12.37
C GLY A 111 -16.65 1.70 10.88
N VAL A 112 -16.91 0.65 10.10
CA VAL A 112 -16.92 0.68 8.63
C VAL A 112 -18.37 0.71 8.18
N SER A 113 -18.77 1.61 7.30
CA SER A 113 -20.13 1.61 6.74
C SER A 113 -20.47 0.24 6.18
N SER A 114 -21.62 -0.29 6.62
CA SER A 114 -22.10 -1.63 6.21
C SER A 114 -22.30 -1.70 4.70
N ALA A 115 -22.84 -0.63 4.10
CA ALA A 115 -23.04 -0.57 2.66
C ALA A 115 -21.70 -0.59 1.88
N LEU A 116 -20.66 0.07 2.40
CA LEU A 116 -19.33 0.04 1.75
C LEU A 116 -18.73 -1.38 1.77
N HIS A 117 -18.59 -1.97 2.95
CA HIS A 117 -17.91 -3.28 3.02
C HIS A 117 -18.73 -4.42 2.43
N THR A 118 -20.05 -4.28 2.28
CA THR A 118 -20.91 -5.28 1.60
C THR A 118 -21.12 -4.98 0.11
N ALA A 119 -20.51 -3.89 -0.42
CA ALA A 119 -20.67 -3.44 -1.80
C ALA A 119 -22.14 -3.20 -2.19
N LYS A 120 -22.86 -2.45 -1.35
CA LYS A 120 -24.30 -2.11 -1.48
C LYS A 120 -24.54 -0.62 -1.28
N THR A 121 -23.60 0.24 -1.70
CA THR A 121 -23.73 1.71 -1.58
C THR A 121 -24.76 2.28 -2.56
N GLY A 122 -25.12 1.55 -3.60
CA GLY A 122 -25.89 2.05 -4.73
C GLY A 122 -25.07 2.82 -5.75
N ILE A 123 -23.78 3.09 -5.49
CA ILE A 123 -22.85 3.67 -6.48
C ILE A 123 -22.20 2.52 -7.25
N LYS A 124 -22.66 2.28 -8.48
CA LYS A 124 -22.27 1.09 -9.28
C LYS A 124 -20.75 0.89 -9.40
N ALA A 125 -20.00 1.97 -9.65
CA ALA A 125 -18.55 1.90 -9.77
C ALA A 125 -17.88 1.52 -8.44
N ILE A 126 -18.36 2.01 -7.31
CA ILE A 126 -17.84 1.73 -5.97
C ILE A 126 -18.18 0.29 -5.56
N ASP A 127 -19.41 -0.14 -5.75
CA ASP A 127 -19.83 -1.49 -5.42
C ASP A 127 -19.06 -2.54 -6.23
N LYS A 128 -18.83 -2.26 -7.53
CA LYS A 128 -17.95 -3.07 -8.37
C LYS A 128 -16.51 -3.08 -7.86
N ALA A 129 -15.98 -1.93 -7.49
CA ALA A 129 -14.62 -1.78 -7.00
C ALA A 129 -14.38 -2.59 -5.71
N VAL A 130 -15.31 -2.59 -4.77
CA VAL A 130 -15.23 -3.38 -3.54
C VAL A 130 -15.28 -4.89 -3.84
N LYS A 131 -16.16 -5.33 -4.75
CA LYS A 131 -16.19 -6.72 -5.21
C LYS A 131 -14.88 -7.15 -5.87
N ASP A 132 -14.30 -6.28 -6.71
CA ASP A 132 -13.02 -6.53 -7.37
C ASP A 132 -11.87 -6.57 -6.36
N LEU A 133 -11.86 -5.72 -5.32
CA LEU A 133 -10.91 -5.77 -4.22
C LEU A 133 -10.95 -7.13 -3.52
N TYR A 134 -12.13 -7.63 -3.17
CA TYR A 134 -12.27 -8.95 -2.54
C TYR A 134 -11.81 -10.08 -3.45
N LYS A 135 -12.06 -9.97 -4.75
CA LYS A 135 -11.68 -10.98 -5.73
C LYS A 135 -10.18 -10.99 -6.03
N THR A 136 -9.57 -9.82 -6.20
CA THR A 136 -8.21 -9.68 -6.76
C THR A 136 -7.17 -9.24 -5.73
N GLY A 137 -7.57 -8.63 -4.63
CA GLY A 137 -6.67 -7.97 -3.68
C GLY A 137 -6.09 -6.65 -4.23
N TYR A 138 -6.67 -6.09 -5.28
CA TYR A 138 -6.21 -4.86 -5.90
C TYR A 138 -7.34 -3.85 -6.07
N LEU A 139 -7.00 -2.58 -5.91
CA LEU A 139 -7.89 -1.46 -6.13
C LEU A 139 -7.12 -0.32 -6.79
N HIS A 140 -7.66 0.23 -7.86
CA HIS A 140 -7.10 1.41 -8.52
C HIS A 140 -7.04 2.60 -7.55
N ASN A 141 -5.96 3.40 -7.59
CA ASN A 141 -5.76 4.48 -6.62
C ASN A 141 -6.93 5.47 -6.53
N HIS A 142 -7.50 5.87 -7.66
CA HIS A 142 -8.67 6.77 -7.69
C HIS A 142 -9.87 6.19 -6.95
N LEU A 143 -10.15 4.90 -7.12
CA LEU A 143 -11.21 4.21 -6.41
C LEU A 143 -10.97 4.12 -4.90
N ARG A 144 -9.69 4.02 -4.46
CA ARG A 144 -9.35 4.11 -3.02
C ARG A 144 -9.72 5.47 -2.45
N MET A 145 -9.45 6.53 -3.19
CA MET A 145 -9.78 7.90 -2.77
C MET A 145 -11.29 8.12 -2.72
N TYR A 146 -12.04 7.60 -3.70
CA TYR A 146 -13.50 7.68 -3.73
C TYR A 146 -14.12 6.94 -2.54
N ILE A 147 -13.70 5.71 -2.27
CA ILE A 147 -14.17 4.92 -1.12
C ILE A 147 -13.85 5.64 0.19
N ALA A 148 -12.64 6.20 0.32
CA ALA A 148 -12.26 6.96 1.50
C ALA A 148 -13.11 8.23 1.68
N SER A 149 -13.41 8.95 0.59
CA SER A 149 -14.30 10.12 0.60
C SER A 149 -15.71 9.75 1.03
N ILE A 150 -16.27 8.68 0.47
CA ILE A 150 -17.62 8.21 0.84
C ILE A 150 -17.65 7.79 2.31
N ALA A 151 -16.64 7.05 2.78
CA ALA A 151 -16.59 6.61 4.17
C ALA A 151 -16.45 7.80 5.15
N CYS A 152 -15.45 8.65 4.92
CA CYS A 152 -15.04 9.66 5.89
C CYS A 152 -15.82 10.97 5.79
N ASN A 153 -16.08 11.44 4.56
CA ASN A 153 -16.60 12.79 4.35
C ASN A 153 -18.12 12.79 4.14
N ILE A 154 -18.67 11.76 3.50
CA ILE A 154 -20.11 11.61 3.30
C ILE A 154 -20.72 10.80 4.46
N GLY A 155 -20.20 9.58 4.73
CA GLY A 155 -20.68 8.69 5.80
C GLY A 155 -20.19 9.10 7.19
N LYS A 156 -19.31 10.12 7.30
CA LYS A 156 -18.79 10.64 8.57
C LYS A 156 -18.23 9.57 9.50
N ASN A 157 -17.62 8.50 8.92
CA ASN A 157 -16.90 7.48 9.68
C ASN A 157 -15.48 7.98 9.99
N TYR A 158 -14.97 7.71 11.19
CA TYR A 158 -13.56 7.93 11.49
C TYR A 158 -12.67 7.08 10.58
N TRP A 159 -11.66 7.66 9.98
CA TRP A 159 -10.86 7.07 8.90
C TRP A 159 -10.23 5.72 9.22
N LYS A 160 -9.83 5.48 10.48
CA LYS A 160 -8.93 4.38 10.85
C LYS A 160 -9.48 2.98 10.56
N LYS A 161 -10.73 2.69 10.97
CA LYS A 161 -11.32 1.36 10.76
C LYS A 161 -11.62 1.07 9.30
N PRO A 162 -12.18 2.00 8.51
CA PRO A 162 -12.29 1.82 7.06
C PRO A 162 -10.94 1.65 6.36
N ALA A 163 -9.90 2.38 6.79
CA ALA A 163 -8.53 2.20 6.28
C ALA A 163 -7.97 0.82 6.62
N GLN A 164 -8.17 0.31 7.84
CA GLN A 164 -7.78 -1.04 8.24
C GLN A 164 -8.49 -2.12 7.43
N TRP A 165 -9.78 -1.95 7.17
CA TRP A 165 -10.56 -2.84 6.31
C TRP A 165 -9.99 -2.89 4.89
N MET A 166 -9.70 -1.75 4.25
CA MET A 166 -9.10 -1.72 2.92
C MET A 166 -7.71 -2.35 2.91
N TYR A 167 -6.85 -1.98 3.85
CA TYR A 167 -5.51 -2.54 4.03
C TYR A 167 -5.54 -4.06 4.13
N TYR A 168 -6.48 -4.61 4.89
CA TYR A 168 -6.63 -6.05 5.11
C TYR A 168 -6.77 -6.83 3.80
N HIS A 169 -7.47 -6.29 2.81
CA HIS A 169 -7.76 -6.97 1.55
C HIS A 169 -6.73 -6.70 0.44
N LEU A 170 -5.87 -5.67 0.60
CA LEU A 170 -4.91 -5.27 -0.44
C LEU A 170 -3.67 -6.16 -0.48
N LEU A 171 -3.24 -6.60 -1.67
CA LEU A 171 -1.93 -7.25 -1.89
C LEU A 171 -0.78 -6.29 -1.62
N ASP A 172 -0.97 -5.01 -1.94
CA ASP A 172 -0.03 -3.93 -1.68
C ASP A 172 -0.20 -3.28 -0.31
N ALA A 173 -0.75 -4.02 0.66
CA ALA A 173 -0.97 -3.56 2.02
C ALA A 173 0.28 -2.86 2.62
N ASP A 174 0.36 -1.56 2.42
CA ASP A 174 1.37 -0.66 2.95
C ASP A 174 0.67 0.31 3.89
N TRP A 175 0.93 0.18 5.20
CA TRP A 175 0.18 0.95 6.18
C TRP A 175 0.45 2.44 6.07
N ALA A 176 1.70 2.85 5.81
CA ALA A 176 2.01 4.27 5.64
C ALA A 176 1.22 4.88 4.49
N SER A 177 1.34 4.30 3.28
CA SER A 177 0.64 4.81 2.11
C SER A 177 -0.88 4.79 2.29
N ASN A 178 -1.42 3.74 2.92
CA ASN A 178 -2.85 3.59 3.11
C ASN A 178 -3.38 4.57 4.19
N ALA A 179 -2.84 4.53 5.41
CA ALA A 179 -3.32 5.36 6.52
C ALA A 179 -3.16 6.86 6.24
N LEU A 180 -2.01 7.27 5.70
CA LEU A 180 -1.74 8.68 5.43
C LEU A 180 -2.57 9.23 4.26
N SER A 181 -2.89 8.39 3.26
CA SER A 181 -3.81 8.76 2.19
C SER A 181 -5.26 8.87 2.68
N TRP A 182 -5.71 7.96 3.53
CA TRP A 182 -7.03 8.06 4.16
C TRP A 182 -7.16 9.33 5.00
N GLN A 183 -6.16 9.66 5.81
CA GLN A 183 -6.10 10.89 6.57
C GLN A 183 -6.08 12.14 5.67
N TRP A 184 -5.38 12.05 4.53
CA TRP A 184 -5.37 13.14 3.55
C TRP A 184 -6.77 13.38 2.97
N VAL A 185 -7.49 12.32 2.59
CA VAL A 185 -8.87 12.40 2.09
C VAL A 185 -9.81 12.97 3.18
N ALA A 186 -9.68 12.48 4.41
CA ALA A 186 -10.53 12.89 5.54
C ALA A 186 -10.26 14.30 6.09
N GLY A 187 -9.21 14.99 5.61
CA GLY A 187 -8.81 16.30 6.09
C GLY A 187 -7.94 16.28 7.35
N SER A 188 -7.64 15.12 7.94
CA SER A 188 -6.79 15.05 9.14
C SER A 188 -5.29 15.16 8.85
N ASN A 189 -4.87 14.96 7.59
CA ASN A 189 -3.50 15.19 7.11
C ASN A 189 -3.43 16.19 5.94
N SER A 190 -4.47 16.97 5.73
CA SER A 190 -4.55 17.99 4.68
C SER A 190 -5.30 19.23 5.19
N LYS A 191 -5.26 20.32 4.44
CA LYS A 191 -6.03 21.54 4.77
C LYS A 191 -7.52 21.42 4.42
N LYS A 192 -7.86 20.57 3.45
CA LYS A 192 -9.22 20.40 2.91
C LYS A 192 -9.55 18.92 2.81
N LYS A 193 -10.82 18.59 2.96
CA LYS A 193 -11.36 17.26 2.65
C LYS A 193 -11.37 17.05 1.13
N TYR A 194 -11.21 15.80 0.72
CA TYR A 194 -11.35 15.44 -0.67
C TYR A 194 -12.76 14.88 -0.92
N TYR A 195 -13.45 15.46 -1.88
CA TYR A 195 -14.75 14.98 -2.35
C TYR A 195 -14.67 14.54 -3.80
N ALA A 196 -15.54 13.63 -4.19
CA ALA A 196 -15.78 13.25 -5.58
C ALA A 196 -17.28 13.08 -5.80
N ASN A 197 -17.84 13.86 -6.72
CA ASN A 197 -19.23 13.76 -7.11
C ASN A 197 -19.45 12.63 -8.14
N GLN A 198 -20.71 12.37 -8.47
CA GLN A 198 -21.07 11.29 -9.41
C GLN A 198 -20.51 11.52 -10.82
N GLU A 199 -20.43 12.77 -11.28
CA GLU A 199 -19.86 13.13 -12.58
C GLU A 199 -18.37 12.77 -12.67
N ASN A 200 -17.60 13.11 -11.61
CA ASN A 200 -16.20 12.76 -11.53
C ASN A 200 -15.98 11.24 -11.54
N ILE A 201 -16.78 10.49 -10.78
CA ILE A 201 -16.76 9.01 -10.77
C ILE A 201 -17.11 8.47 -12.17
N ASN A 202 -18.14 9.00 -12.81
CA ASN A 202 -18.53 8.59 -14.15
C ASN A 202 -17.39 8.79 -15.15
N THR A 203 -16.74 9.96 -15.12
CA THR A 203 -15.63 10.30 -16.00
C THR A 203 -14.50 9.29 -15.92
N TYR A 204 -13.98 9.05 -14.72
CA TYR A 204 -12.79 8.20 -14.54
C TYR A 204 -13.08 6.70 -14.50
N CYS A 205 -14.33 6.32 -14.25
CA CYS A 205 -14.78 4.92 -14.27
C CYS A 205 -15.55 4.55 -15.54
N HIS A 206 -15.66 5.45 -16.52
CA HIS A 206 -16.46 5.26 -17.74
C HIS A 206 -17.91 4.87 -17.45
N GLY A 207 -18.51 5.52 -16.47
CA GLY A 207 -19.88 5.33 -16.04
C GLY A 207 -20.84 6.40 -16.61
N HIS A 208 -22.14 6.18 -16.41
CA HIS A 208 -23.19 7.11 -16.78
C HIS A 208 -24.32 7.13 -15.72
N GLN A 209 -23.97 6.83 -14.45
CA GLN A 209 -24.96 6.79 -13.37
C GLN A 209 -25.41 8.22 -13.03
N LYS A 210 -26.70 8.38 -12.77
CA LYS A 210 -27.33 9.62 -12.31
C LYS A 210 -28.18 9.35 -11.07
N SER A 211 -28.62 10.42 -10.44
CA SER A 211 -29.56 10.40 -9.30
C SER A 211 -29.06 9.57 -8.11
N SER A 212 -27.75 9.53 -7.88
CA SER A 212 -27.17 8.97 -6.66
C SER A 212 -27.03 10.07 -5.60
N PHE A 213 -26.74 9.68 -4.35
CA PHE A 213 -26.46 10.65 -3.29
C PHE A 213 -25.17 11.48 -3.52
N LEU A 214 -24.35 11.11 -4.53
CA LEU A 214 -23.19 11.87 -4.96
C LEU A 214 -23.46 12.77 -6.18
N ASP A 215 -24.70 12.75 -6.70
CA ASP A 215 -25.08 13.55 -7.87
C ASP A 215 -25.46 14.98 -7.45
N VAL A 216 -24.48 15.63 -6.86
CA VAL A 216 -24.57 16.99 -6.29
C VAL A 216 -23.38 17.83 -6.74
N SER A 217 -23.48 19.16 -6.63
CA SER A 217 -22.35 20.05 -6.88
C SER A 217 -21.27 19.91 -5.79
N TYR A 218 -20.06 20.41 -6.08
CA TYR A 218 -19.00 20.37 -5.06
C TYR A 218 -19.29 21.27 -3.85
N ASP A 219 -20.04 22.35 -4.04
CA ASP A 219 -20.39 23.30 -2.99
C ASP A 219 -21.42 22.72 -2.01
N ASP A 220 -22.23 21.77 -2.46
CA ASP A 220 -23.27 21.15 -1.63
C ASP A 220 -22.75 20.06 -0.68
N PHE A 221 -21.50 19.60 -0.84
CA PHE A 221 -20.99 18.47 -0.05
C PHE A 221 -20.85 18.74 1.44
N GLU A 222 -20.55 19.97 1.84
CA GLU A 222 -20.36 20.30 3.27
C GLU A 222 -21.67 20.21 4.04
N ASP A 223 -22.79 20.56 3.39
CA ASP A 223 -24.14 20.56 3.96
C ASP A 223 -24.89 19.25 3.70
N LEU A 224 -24.30 18.31 2.96
CA LEU A 224 -24.95 17.05 2.61
C LEU A 224 -25.21 16.22 3.87
N PRO A 225 -26.49 15.85 4.15
CA PRO A 225 -26.81 14.92 5.22
C PRO A 225 -26.21 13.55 4.93
N VAL A 226 -25.91 12.79 5.97
CA VAL A 226 -25.44 11.40 5.77
C VAL A 226 -26.56 10.59 5.10
N PRO A 227 -26.33 10.01 3.91
CA PRO A 227 -27.32 9.19 3.25
C PRO A 227 -27.73 7.97 4.11
N ASP A 228 -29.01 7.61 4.14
CA ASP A 228 -29.55 6.51 4.96
C ASP A 228 -28.78 5.21 4.76
N VAL A 229 -28.37 4.92 3.52
CA VAL A 229 -27.60 3.73 3.17
C VAL A 229 -26.23 3.66 3.88
N LEU A 230 -25.68 4.81 4.31
CA LEU A 230 -24.38 4.90 4.98
C LEU A 230 -24.46 5.01 6.51
N LEU A 231 -25.67 5.17 7.09
CA LEU A 231 -25.84 5.35 8.54
C LEU A 231 -25.40 4.14 9.36
N THR A 232 -25.63 2.93 8.84
CA THR A 232 -25.27 1.70 9.55
C THR A 232 -23.77 1.42 9.38
N SER A 233 -23.08 1.18 10.49
CA SER A 233 -21.68 0.80 10.51
C SER A 233 -21.42 -0.48 11.30
N THR A 234 -20.33 -1.17 10.98
CA THR A 234 -19.94 -2.45 11.58
C THR A 234 -18.51 -2.40 12.07
N MET A 235 -18.25 -2.96 13.25
CA MET A 235 -16.90 -3.22 13.76
C MET A 235 -16.43 -4.57 13.22
N LEU A 236 -15.65 -4.54 12.15
CA LEU A 236 -15.14 -5.75 11.51
C LEU A 236 -14.04 -6.41 12.36
N ARG A 237 -14.14 -7.73 12.55
CA ARG A 237 -13.08 -8.54 13.15
C ARG A 237 -12.11 -8.98 12.04
N LEU A 238 -10.95 -8.34 11.97
CA LEU A 238 -9.91 -8.62 10.99
C LEU A 238 -8.81 -9.47 11.66
N ILE A 239 -8.56 -10.67 11.15
CA ILE A 239 -7.59 -11.62 11.71
C ILE A 239 -6.74 -12.17 10.56
N THR A 240 -5.42 -12.17 10.74
CA THR A 240 -4.50 -12.83 9.81
C THR A 240 -4.39 -14.31 10.16
N PRO A 241 -4.72 -15.22 9.24
CA PRO A 241 -4.58 -16.65 9.48
C PRO A 241 -3.12 -17.08 9.24
N LEU A 242 -2.24 -16.81 10.22
CA LEU A 242 -0.83 -17.21 10.16
C LEU A 242 -0.70 -18.73 10.01
N PRO A 243 0.28 -19.23 9.22
CA PRO A 243 0.54 -20.65 9.14
C PRO A 243 1.04 -21.19 10.48
N LYS A 244 0.90 -22.50 10.66
CA LYS A 244 1.50 -23.18 11.82
C LYS A 244 3.03 -23.02 11.74
N ASN A 245 3.63 -22.70 12.88
CA ASN A 245 5.10 -22.66 12.98
C ASN A 245 5.67 -24.05 12.66
N LYS A 246 6.75 -24.06 11.89
CA LYS A 246 7.50 -25.28 11.54
C LYS A 246 8.94 -25.11 12.03
N LYS A 247 9.53 -26.20 12.48
CA LYS A 247 10.95 -26.20 12.82
C LYS A 247 11.76 -25.83 11.57
N ILE A 248 12.66 -24.86 11.72
CA ILE A 248 13.60 -24.44 10.69
C ILE A 248 14.98 -25.01 10.97
N THR A 249 15.84 -25.02 9.96
CA THR A 249 17.24 -25.45 10.09
C THR A 249 18.13 -24.22 9.98
N VAL A 250 18.92 -23.97 11.01
CA VAL A 250 19.87 -22.84 11.08
C VAL A 250 21.27 -23.38 11.21
N ASN A 251 22.19 -22.90 10.37
CA ASN A 251 23.61 -23.15 10.55
C ASN A 251 24.18 -22.07 11.51
N PRO A 252 24.61 -22.42 12.73
CA PRO A 252 25.08 -21.44 13.72
C PRO A 252 26.40 -20.76 13.32
N LYS A 253 27.12 -21.30 12.33
CA LYS A 253 28.35 -20.71 11.79
C LYS A 253 28.11 -19.60 10.77
N LEU A 254 26.89 -19.44 10.30
CA LEU A 254 26.53 -18.45 9.27
C LEU A 254 25.74 -17.28 9.86
N PRO A 255 25.95 -16.05 9.34
CA PRO A 255 25.06 -14.94 9.66
C PRO A 255 23.64 -15.20 9.17
N THR A 256 22.66 -14.57 9.80
CA THR A 256 21.24 -14.73 9.49
C THR A 256 20.65 -13.44 8.94
N LEU A 257 20.00 -13.54 7.77
CA LEU A 257 19.16 -12.47 7.21
C LEU A 257 17.72 -12.65 7.64
N ILE A 258 17.16 -11.62 8.27
CA ILE A 258 15.73 -11.58 8.61
C ILE A 258 14.97 -10.82 7.53
N TYR A 259 14.12 -11.54 6.83
CA TYR A 259 13.09 -11.02 5.93
C TYR A 259 11.78 -10.85 6.70
N ASN A 260 10.91 -9.98 6.24
CA ASN A 260 9.59 -9.79 6.84
C ASN A 260 8.57 -9.36 5.79
N PHE A 261 7.36 -9.03 6.23
CA PHE A 261 6.24 -8.62 5.39
C PHE A 261 6.57 -7.44 4.43
N TYR A 262 7.54 -6.59 4.75
CA TYR A 262 7.94 -5.41 3.99
C TYR A 262 9.31 -5.55 3.28
N ASN A 263 9.97 -6.68 3.43
CA ASN A 263 11.23 -6.96 2.74
C ASN A 263 11.29 -8.42 2.28
N LEU A 264 11.04 -8.62 1.00
CA LEU A 264 11.11 -9.91 0.31
C LEU A 264 12.03 -9.80 -0.93
N ASP A 265 13.11 -9.00 -0.81
CA ASP A 265 14.07 -8.79 -1.90
C ASP A 265 14.87 -10.07 -2.17
N PRO A 266 14.66 -10.75 -3.32
CA PRO A 266 15.39 -11.97 -3.65
C PRO A 266 16.85 -11.73 -4.00
N LEU A 267 17.22 -10.49 -4.28
CA LEU A 267 18.59 -10.10 -4.64
C LEU A 267 19.43 -9.68 -3.42
N TRP A 268 18.80 -9.50 -2.25
CA TRP A 268 19.51 -9.06 -1.05
C TRP A 268 20.55 -10.08 -0.60
N LYS A 269 21.84 -9.75 -0.80
CA LYS A 269 22.99 -10.61 -0.51
C LYS A 269 22.85 -12.03 -1.11
N LYS A 270 22.29 -12.11 -2.31
CA LYS A 270 22.00 -13.36 -3.01
C LYS A 270 23.24 -14.27 -3.14
N GLU A 271 24.42 -13.66 -3.41
CA GLU A 271 25.66 -14.38 -3.67
C GLU A 271 26.34 -14.93 -2.40
N LEU A 272 25.81 -14.59 -1.22
CA LEU A 272 26.42 -15.02 0.04
C LEU A 272 25.72 -16.27 0.58
N THR A 273 26.50 -17.16 1.19
CA THR A 273 25.99 -18.31 1.95
C THR A 273 25.57 -17.83 3.34
N LEU A 274 24.26 -17.78 3.59
CA LEU A 274 23.65 -17.20 4.79
C LEU A 274 22.40 -17.99 5.18
N ASN A 275 22.03 -17.95 6.47
CA ASN A 275 20.67 -18.32 6.85
C ASN A 275 19.70 -17.24 6.35
N ARG A 276 18.58 -17.63 5.78
CA ARG A 276 17.51 -16.71 5.33
C ARG A 276 16.19 -17.11 5.97
N ILE A 277 15.65 -16.22 6.79
CA ILE A 277 14.43 -16.48 7.55
C ILE A 277 13.41 -15.40 7.23
N LEU A 278 12.23 -15.79 6.75
CA LEU A 278 11.04 -14.94 6.72
C LEU A 278 10.36 -15.04 8.08
N LEU A 279 10.46 -13.97 8.85
CA LEU A 279 9.84 -13.84 10.16
C LEU A 279 8.43 -13.27 10.03
N LEU A 280 7.44 -14.01 10.54
CA LEU A 280 6.04 -13.58 10.61
C LEU A 280 5.64 -13.44 12.10
N GLU A 281 5.68 -12.21 12.60
CA GLU A 281 5.43 -11.92 14.02
C GLU A 281 3.93 -11.79 14.30
N PRO A 282 3.34 -12.63 15.17
CA PRO A 282 1.92 -12.56 15.53
C PRO A 282 1.50 -11.19 16.07
N SER A 283 2.35 -10.52 16.84
CA SER A 283 2.09 -9.18 17.37
C SER A 283 1.90 -8.14 16.26
N ILE A 284 2.73 -8.17 15.23
CA ILE A 284 2.63 -7.28 14.06
C ILE A 284 1.34 -7.54 13.29
N PHE A 285 0.99 -8.81 13.03
CA PHE A 285 -0.23 -9.17 12.32
C PHE A 285 -1.50 -8.97 13.15
N LYS A 286 -1.42 -8.94 14.47
CA LYS A 286 -2.51 -8.52 15.36
C LYS A 286 -2.78 -7.02 15.22
N LYS A 287 -1.72 -6.21 15.09
CA LYS A 287 -1.79 -4.75 14.95
C LYS A 287 -2.17 -4.31 13.54
N TYR A 288 -1.61 -4.97 12.53
CA TYR A 288 -1.81 -4.69 11.11
C TYR A 288 -2.25 -5.97 10.37
N PRO A 289 -3.48 -6.42 10.61
CA PRO A 289 -3.96 -7.68 10.05
C PRO A 289 -4.11 -7.61 8.53
N VAL A 290 -3.83 -8.73 7.88
CA VAL A 290 -3.99 -8.91 6.43
C VAL A 290 -4.77 -10.20 6.14
N SER A 291 -5.46 -10.24 5.01
CA SER A 291 -6.26 -11.39 4.59
C SER A 291 -5.39 -12.60 4.24
N LYS A 292 -6.03 -13.78 4.24
CA LYS A 292 -5.38 -15.01 3.75
C LYS A 292 -4.78 -14.82 2.36
N LYS A 293 -5.50 -14.15 1.44
CA LYS A 293 -5.02 -13.87 0.09
C LYS A 293 -3.72 -13.06 0.08
N THR A 294 -3.64 -12.01 0.90
CA THR A 294 -2.43 -11.19 1.03
C THR A 294 -1.29 -11.99 1.63
N LEU A 295 -1.56 -12.81 2.63
CA LEU A 295 -0.53 -13.66 3.24
C LEU A 295 -0.04 -14.74 2.27
N ASP A 296 -0.94 -15.41 1.54
CA ASP A 296 -0.57 -16.40 0.52
C ASP A 296 0.31 -15.77 -0.59
N PHE A 297 0.00 -14.53 -0.96
CA PHE A 297 0.81 -13.76 -1.91
C PHE A 297 2.22 -13.50 -1.37
N VAL A 298 2.36 -13.09 -0.12
CA VAL A 298 3.65 -12.90 0.59
C VAL A 298 4.46 -14.18 0.60
N LEU A 299 3.85 -15.30 1.02
CA LEU A 299 4.51 -16.61 1.07
C LEU A 299 4.93 -17.10 -0.32
N SER A 300 4.15 -16.77 -1.35
CA SER A 300 4.50 -17.11 -2.73
C SER A 300 5.66 -16.26 -3.26
N LEU A 301 5.70 -14.96 -2.95
CA LEU A 301 6.82 -14.09 -3.28
C LEU A 301 8.12 -14.51 -2.59
N ALA A 302 8.03 -14.95 -1.34
CA ALA A 302 9.19 -15.41 -0.56
C ALA A 302 9.90 -16.60 -1.22
N LYS A 303 9.21 -17.41 -2.00
CA LYS A 303 9.82 -18.54 -2.73
C LYS A 303 10.90 -18.14 -3.74
N ASN A 304 10.94 -16.87 -4.16
CA ASN A 304 12.04 -16.34 -4.99
C ASN A 304 13.35 -16.15 -4.20
N ILE A 305 13.31 -16.18 -2.88
CA ILE A 305 14.49 -16.05 -2.02
C ILE A 305 15.08 -17.44 -1.81
N GLN A 306 16.25 -17.66 -2.37
CA GLN A 306 16.91 -18.97 -2.30
C GLN A 306 17.16 -19.40 -0.86
N GLY A 307 16.69 -20.60 -0.49
CA GLY A 307 16.90 -21.18 0.84
C GLY A 307 16.15 -20.49 1.98
N VAL A 308 15.15 -19.63 1.68
CA VAL A 308 14.34 -19.00 2.71
C VAL A 308 13.52 -20.03 3.47
N GLN A 309 13.48 -19.89 4.79
CA GLN A 309 12.62 -20.67 5.67
C GLN A 309 11.67 -19.72 6.41
N VAL A 310 10.46 -20.18 6.67
CA VAL A 310 9.43 -19.35 7.33
C VAL A 310 9.38 -19.71 8.82
N PHE A 311 9.52 -18.70 9.67
CA PHE A 311 9.31 -18.82 11.10
C PHE A 311 8.11 -17.95 11.52
N VAL A 312 7.20 -18.53 12.27
CA VAL A 312 6.04 -17.84 12.85
C VAL A 312 6.22 -17.77 14.35
N GLY A 313 6.47 -16.58 14.85
CA GLY A 313 6.76 -16.28 16.26
C GLY A 313 7.35 -14.89 16.38
N GLU A 314 7.63 -14.44 17.59
CA GLU A 314 8.24 -13.14 17.81
C GLU A 314 9.76 -13.18 17.56
N PHE A 315 10.36 -12.02 17.30
CA PHE A 315 11.80 -11.91 17.04
C PHE A 315 12.66 -12.50 18.17
N ASP A 316 12.36 -12.17 19.42
CA ASP A 316 13.12 -12.66 20.58
C ASP A 316 12.96 -14.19 20.76
N GLU A 317 11.81 -14.77 20.41
CA GLU A 317 11.59 -16.22 20.40
C GLU A 317 12.50 -16.90 19.36
N LEU A 318 12.53 -16.38 18.13
CA LEU A 318 13.42 -16.86 17.08
C LEU A 318 14.89 -16.82 17.50
N VAL A 319 15.33 -15.68 18.01
CA VAL A 319 16.73 -15.47 18.46
C VAL A 319 17.11 -16.48 19.55
N LYS A 320 16.24 -16.65 20.54
CA LYS A 320 16.47 -17.57 21.68
C LYS A 320 16.46 -19.03 21.22
N GLU A 321 15.46 -19.44 20.41
CA GLU A 321 15.28 -20.84 20.00
C GLU A 321 16.47 -21.33 19.16
N TYR A 322 17.02 -20.49 18.29
CA TYR A 322 18.10 -20.84 17.36
C TYR A 322 19.46 -20.24 17.75
N SER A 323 19.58 -19.58 18.91
CA SER A 323 20.81 -18.95 19.41
C SER A 323 21.47 -18.03 18.36
N LEU A 324 20.69 -17.17 17.73
CA LEU A 324 21.17 -16.29 16.65
C LEU A 324 21.99 -15.14 17.22
N ASP A 325 23.21 -14.93 16.74
CA ASP A 325 24.15 -13.89 17.20
C ASP A 325 24.54 -12.86 16.14
N ARG A 326 24.49 -13.24 14.85
CA ARG A 326 24.91 -12.42 13.70
C ARG A 326 23.75 -12.14 12.78
N ILE A 327 22.85 -11.26 13.23
CA ILE A 327 21.60 -10.95 12.56
C ILE A 327 21.76 -9.69 11.72
N ARG A 328 21.18 -9.69 10.50
CA ARG A 328 21.01 -8.52 9.62
C ARG A 328 19.57 -8.41 9.17
N PHE A 329 19.08 -7.19 9.09
CA PHE A 329 17.71 -6.88 8.62
C PHE A 329 17.67 -5.52 7.93
N LYS A 330 16.65 -5.28 7.11
CA LYS A 330 16.41 -3.97 6.49
C LYS A 330 15.66 -3.05 7.44
N GLU A 331 16.01 -1.75 7.41
CA GLU A 331 15.32 -0.74 8.20
C GLU A 331 13.81 -0.71 7.88
N HIS A 332 12.99 -0.70 8.91
CA HIS A 332 11.56 -0.47 8.81
C HIS A 332 11.01 -0.01 10.18
N PRO A 333 9.99 0.88 10.25
CA PRO A 333 9.41 1.31 11.52
C PRO A 333 8.98 0.16 12.44
N LEU A 334 8.57 -0.97 11.87
CA LEU A 334 8.15 -2.16 12.62
C LEU A 334 9.31 -3.04 13.11
N ASN A 335 10.57 -2.76 12.72
CA ASN A 335 11.74 -3.57 13.06
C ASN A 335 12.56 -2.98 14.22
N LYS A 336 12.09 -1.93 14.91
CA LYS A 336 12.84 -1.22 15.94
C LYS A 336 13.23 -2.09 17.14
N HIS A 337 12.50 -3.17 17.39
CA HIS A 337 12.79 -4.13 18.45
C HIS A 337 13.81 -5.19 18.04
N TYR A 338 14.17 -5.27 16.75
CA TYR A 338 15.20 -6.23 16.31
C TYR A 338 16.58 -5.81 16.82
N LYS A 339 17.36 -6.81 17.20
CA LYS A 339 18.75 -6.65 17.60
C LYS A 339 19.65 -7.21 16.51
N GLY A 340 20.69 -6.47 16.13
CA GLY A 340 21.59 -6.85 15.05
C GLY A 340 22.02 -5.67 14.19
N ILE A 341 22.45 -5.94 12.98
CA ILE A 341 22.86 -4.91 12.00
C ILE A 341 21.67 -4.50 11.17
N GLU A 342 21.17 -3.29 11.39
CA GLU A 342 20.18 -2.67 10.54
C GLU A 342 20.84 -2.16 9.25
N GLU A 343 20.34 -2.60 8.10
CA GLU A 343 20.78 -2.12 6.79
C GLU A 343 19.75 -1.16 6.21
N GLN A 344 20.22 -0.07 5.61
CA GLN A 344 19.35 0.93 5.01
C GLN A 344 18.50 0.32 3.88
N ARG A 345 17.26 0.78 3.74
CA ARG A 345 16.42 0.49 2.58
C ARG A 345 17.02 1.08 1.31
N ASP A 346 16.62 0.53 0.19
CA ASP A 346 17.01 1.02 -1.12
C ASP A 346 16.11 2.21 -1.53
N TRP A 347 16.33 3.36 -0.89
CA TRP A 347 15.62 4.61 -1.16
C TRP A 347 15.92 5.12 -2.57
N MET A 348 14.93 5.65 -3.27
CA MET A 348 15.11 6.20 -4.62
C MET A 348 16.06 7.39 -4.64
N PHE A 349 15.99 8.25 -3.62
CA PHE A 349 16.84 9.43 -3.45
C PHE A 349 17.63 9.39 -2.16
N SER A 350 18.74 10.15 -2.12
CA SER A 350 19.56 10.30 -0.91
C SER A 350 18.92 11.22 0.14
N THR A 351 17.92 12.01 -0.28
CA THR A 351 17.14 12.92 0.58
C THR A 351 16.54 12.17 1.76
N LYS A 352 16.94 12.55 2.98
CA LYS A 352 16.53 11.94 4.26
C LYS A 352 15.79 12.92 5.15
N GLY A 353 15.23 12.39 6.24
CA GLY A 353 14.55 13.16 7.27
C GLY A 353 13.10 13.45 6.98
N TYR A 354 12.47 14.14 7.92
CA TYR A 354 11.05 14.47 7.86
C TYR A 354 10.82 15.78 7.11
N TYR A 355 9.81 15.75 6.27
CA TYR A 355 9.30 16.92 5.56
C TYR A 355 7.79 17.09 5.86
N PRO A 356 7.32 18.30 6.21
CA PRO A 356 5.92 18.55 6.58
C PRO A 356 4.94 18.40 5.39
N SER A 357 5.47 18.41 4.15
CA SER A 357 4.67 18.19 2.94
C SER A 357 5.47 17.41 1.90
N PHE A 358 4.76 16.68 1.06
CA PHE A 358 5.38 16.01 -0.08
C PHE A 358 6.12 16.97 -1.00
N PHE A 359 5.56 18.13 -1.30
CA PHE A 359 6.17 19.05 -2.25
C PHE A 359 7.47 19.66 -1.71
N SER A 360 7.62 19.82 -0.39
CA SER A 360 8.90 20.22 0.22
C SER A 360 9.95 19.12 0.08
N PHE A 361 9.58 17.86 0.27
CA PHE A 361 10.42 16.70 0.01
C PHE A 361 10.78 16.59 -1.48
N TRP A 362 9.77 16.63 -2.36
CA TRP A 362 9.97 16.52 -3.81
C TRP A 362 10.89 17.60 -4.39
N LYS A 363 10.82 18.84 -3.86
CA LYS A 363 11.73 19.93 -4.25
C LYS A 363 13.21 19.57 -4.03
N LYS A 364 13.52 18.79 -2.98
CA LYS A 364 14.87 18.27 -2.72
C LYS A 364 15.20 17.13 -3.67
N CYS A 365 14.32 16.14 -3.77
CA CYS A 365 14.51 14.96 -4.62
C CYS A 365 14.76 15.33 -6.10
N LYS A 366 14.06 16.35 -6.62
CA LYS A 366 14.25 16.79 -8.01
C LYS A 366 15.69 17.22 -8.34
N LYS A 367 16.49 17.62 -7.36
CA LYS A 367 17.90 17.98 -7.57
C LYS A 367 18.80 16.75 -7.81
N GLU A 368 18.31 15.57 -7.46
CA GLU A 368 19.03 14.30 -7.62
C GLU A 368 18.60 13.53 -8.89
N LEU A 369 17.62 14.05 -9.63
CA LEU A 369 17.17 13.42 -10.87
C LEU A 369 18.30 13.40 -11.91
N LYS A 370 18.56 12.21 -12.43
CA LYS A 370 19.51 11.96 -13.53
C LYS A 370 18.67 11.60 -14.75
N PHE A 371 18.59 12.48 -15.70
CA PHE A 371 17.95 12.25 -16.97
C PHE A 371 18.96 12.41 -18.10
#